data_561dd52db780ea35f45f366660ad78fd
#
_entry.id   561dd52db780ea35f45f366660ad78fd
#
_cell.length_a   1.000
_cell.length_b   1.000
_cell.length_c   1.000
_cell.angle_alpha   90.00
_cell.angle_beta   90.00
_cell.angle_gamma   90.00
#
_symmetry.space_group_name_H-M   'P 1'
#
loop_
_entity.id
_entity.type
_entity.pdbx_description
1 polymer ?
#
loop_
_entity_poly.entity_id
_entity_poly.type
_entity_poly.pdbx_seq_one_letter_code
_entity_poly.pdbx_strand_id
1 'polypeptide(L)'
;MALKHAKALTQADGGDTSVVLPSDWNSDHVVDSGGILMTAGSTDPLPPAAGKLTFYSRLVAGRAVPKVIGPSGTSTILQNFLGQDKVSMWSPPGNATTVSTLTGGATAFTTVGTATARNVATTNFATRIKRLGYVSSTTAGSLVSLRVPVAQYTLGVPGSGVPDMGGFFLCIRFMTSDAATVSGARQFVGISSATGAPTNVEPSTLTNSIGVGHGASDTNLKIFYGGSAAQTPIDLGANFPANTLSVDVYELILFASPKANNAVGYKVTRLNTGHVAEGTLTAATPGTQLPSNTTLLTAPLLWRTNNATASAVGLDFISAWISTDQ
;
A
#
# COMPACT_ATOMS: atom_id res chain seq x y z
N MET A 1 -6.07 -30.25 -13.24
CA MET A 1 -5.95 -29.44 -14.48
C MET A 1 -4.73 -29.97 -15.20
N ALA A 2 -4.90 -30.43 -16.43
CA ALA A 2 -3.77 -30.94 -17.21
C ALA A 2 -3.14 -29.76 -17.99
N LEU A 3 -1.82 -29.63 -17.93
CA LEU A 3 -1.03 -28.70 -18.72
C LEU A 3 -0.55 -29.42 -19.98
N LYS A 4 -0.76 -28.79 -21.14
CA LYS A 4 -0.30 -29.34 -22.42
C LYS A 4 0.71 -28.40 -23.06
N HIS A 5 1.65 -28.98 -23.81
CA HIS A 5 2.55 -28.18 -24.63
C HIS A 5 1.79 -27.49 -25.77
N ALA A 6 2.18 -26.26 -26.08
CA ALA A 6 1.56 -25.50 -27.18
C ALA A 6 1.88 -26.11 -28.54
N LYS A 7 2.95 -26.89 -28.64
CA LYS A 7 3.38 -27.58 -29.88
C LYS A 7 3.69 -29.05 -29.54
N ALA A 8 2.97 -29.94 -30.19
CA ALA A 8 3.26 -31.36 -30.10
C ALA A 8 4.46 -31.74 -31.00
N LEU A 9 5.29 -32.66 -30.52
CA LEU A 9 6.33 -33.27 -31.34
C LEU A 9 5.66 -34.32 -32.26
N THR A 10 6.06 -34.31 -33.52
CA THR A 10 5.56 -35.26 -34.55
C THR A 10 6.51 -36.43 -34.78
N GLN A 11 7.68 -36.42 -34.14
CA GLN A 11 8.63 -37.52 -34.25
C GLN A 11 8.13 -38.72 -33.44
N ALA A 12 8.31 -39.92 -34.00
CA ALA A 12 8.00 -41.15 -33.28
C ALA A 12 8.99 -41.40 -32.15
N ASP A 13 8.53 -42.05 -31.10
CA ASP A 13 9.37 -42.44 -29.96
C ASP A 13 10.47 -43.41 -30.40
N GLY A 14 11.70 -43.18 -29.94
CA GLY A 14 12.79 -44.11 -30.07
C GLY A 14 12.76 -45.19 -28.96
N GLY A 15 13.63 -46.18 -29.06
CA GLY A 15 13.77 -47.22 -28.04
C GLY A 15 14.61 -46.84 -26.83
N ASP A 16 15.14 -45.61 -26.78
CA ASP A 16 15.99 -45.16 -25.65
C ASP A 16 15.13 -44.59 -24.52
N THR A 17 15.02 -45.31 -23.43
CA THR A 17 14.26 -44.93 -22.23
C THR A 17 15.01 -43.98 -21.30
N SER A 18 16.25 -43.61 -21.60
CA SER A 18 17.05 -42.66 -20.81
C SER A 18 16.80 -41.19 -21.20
N VAL A 19 16.06 -40.95 -22.25
CA VAL A 19 15.74 -39.61 -22.78
C VAL A 19 14.24 -39.35 -22.71
N VAL A 20 13.86 -38.09 -22.68
CA VAL A 20 12.45 -37.67 -22.76
C VAL A 20 11.96 -37.97 -24.19
N LEU A 21 11.03 -38.88 -24.31
CA LEU A 21 10.46 -39.30 -25.61
C LEU A 21 9.41 -38.31 -26.09
N PRO A 22 9.12 -38.25 -27.40
CA PRO A 22 8.02 -37.43 -27.93
C PRO A 22 6.67 -37.72 -27.31
N SER A 23 6.35 -38.94 -26.90
CA SER A 23 5.13 -39.30 -26.16
C SER A 23 5.10 -38.65 -24.77
N ASP A 24 6.22 -38.64 -24.05
CA ASP A 24 6.33 -37.99 -22.73
C ASP A 24 6.16 -36.48 -22.87
N TRP A 25 6.77 -35.88 -23.90
CA TRP A 25 6.65 -34.47 -24.20
C TRP A 25 5.23 -34.07 -24.60
N ASN A 26 4.51 -34.92 -25.30
CA ASN A 26 3.15 -34.68 -25.76
C ASN A 26 2.08 -35.08 -24.74
N SER A 27 2.49 -35.78 -23.65
CA SER A 27 1.56 -36.18 -22.60
C SER A 27 1.02 -34.99 -21.81
N ASP A 28 -0.12 -35.18 -21.17
CA ASP A 28 -0.66 -34.18 -20.26
C ASP A 28 0.20 -34.12 -18.99
N HIS A 29 0.63 -32.93 -18.62
CA HIS A 29 1.32 -32.71 -17.34
C HIS A 29 0.30 -32.42 -16.25
N VAL A 30 0.31 -33.20 -15.19
CA VAL A 30 -0.56 -33.02 -14.05
C VAL A 30 0.18 -32.18 -13.01
N VAL A 31 -0.46 -31.12 -12.54
CA VAL A 31 0.02 -30.40 -11.35
C VAL A 31 -0.29 -31.26 -10.15
N ASP A 32 0.75 -31.78 -9.51
CA ASP A 32 0.61 -32.58 -8.31
C ASP A 32 0.27 -31.73 -7.07
N SER A 33 0.27 -32.36 -5.90
CA SER A 33 0.00 -31.67 -4.63
C SER A 33 1.03 -30.59 -4.25
N GLY A 34 2.18 -30.52 -4.95
CA GLY A 34 3.21 -29.50 -4.75
C GLY A 34 2.84 -28.13 -5.28
N GLY A 35 1.80 -28.03 -6.11
CA GLY A 35 1.31 -26.77 -6.66
C GLY A 35 2.14 -26.25 -7.84
N ILE A 36 1.85 -25.02 -8.26
CA ILE A 36 2.57 -24.30 -9.33
C ILE A 36 3.51 -23.29 -8.69
N LEU A 37 4.82 -23.49 -8.83
CA LEU A 37 5.82 -22.52 -8.42
C LEU A 37 5.97 -21.46 -9.52
N MET A 38 5.69 -20.19 -9.17
CA MET A 38 5.85 -19.05 -10.08
C MET A 38 6.86 -18.07 -9.52
N THR A 39 7.88 -17.74 -10.32
CA THR A 39 8.84 -16.68 -9.97
C THR A 39 8.17 -15.32 -10.12
N ALA A 40 8.25 -14.48 -9.10
CA ALA A 40 7.67 -13.15 -9.12
C ALA A 40 8.57 -12.18 -9.92
N GLY A 41 8.00 -11.57 -10.96
CA GLY A 41 8.65 -10.54 -11.75
C GLY A 41 8.56 -9.15 -11.12
N SER A 42 9.38 -8.21 -11.59
CA SER A 42 9.36 -6.81 -11.16
C SER A 42 8.38 -5.94 -11.95
N THR A 43 7.86 -6.42 -13.08
CA THR A 43 6.92 -5.70 -13.96
C THR A 43 5.72 -6.57 -14.29
N ASP A 44 4.60 -5.93 -14.62
CA ASP A 44 3.44 -6.64 -15.15
C ASP A 44 3.72 -7.08 -16.60
N PRO A 45 3.25 -8.26 -17.03
CA PRO A 45 3.34 -8.67 -18.43
C PRO A 45 2.46 -7.77 -19.31
N LEU A 46 2.72 -7.81 -20.63
CA LEU A 46 1.87 -7.14 -21.61
C LEU A 46 0.45 -7.73 -21.57
N PRO A 47 -0.58 -6.90 -21.85
CA PRO A 47 -1.96 -7.39 -21.95
C PRO A 47 -2.06 -8.51 -22.98
N PRO A 48 -2.73 -9.63 -22.66
CA PRO A 48 -2.96 -10.70 -23.61
C PRO A 48 -3.98 -10.29 -24.68
N ALA A 49 -4.05 -11.05 -25.76
CA ALA A 49 -5.06 -10.87 -26.80
C ALA A 49 -6.49 -11.05 -26.27
N ALA A 50 -7.48 -10.54 -27.00
CA ALA A 50 -8.90 -10.67 -26.65
C ALA A 50 -9.28 -12.13 -26.34
N GLY A 51 -10.09 -12.32 -25.30
CA GLY A 51 -10.54 -13.64 -24.84
C GLY A 51 -9.51 -14.44 -24.04
N LYS A 52 -8.34 -13.86 -23.70
CA LYS A 52 -7.30 -14.52 -22.91
C LYS A 52 -7.02 -13.78 -21.60
N LEU A 53 -6.53 -14.52 -20.60
CA LEU A 53 -6.04 -14.00 -19.34
C LEU A 53 -4.62 -14.51 -19.11
N THR A 54 -3.75 -13.66 -18.57
CA THR A 54 -2.42 -14.07 -18.07
C THR A 54 -2.45 -14.09 -16.55
N PHE A 55 -2.17 -15.26 -15.97
CA PHE A 55 -1.94 -15.45 -14.54
C PHE A 55 -0.44 -15.43 -14.26
N TYR A 56 0.00 -14.63 -13.29
CA TYR A 56 1.42 -14.43 -13.01
C TYR A 56 1.66 -14.01 -11.56
N SER A 57 2.91 -14.03 -11.13
CA SER A 57 3.33 -13.53 -9.82
C SER A 57 4.17 -12.27 -10.00
N ARG A 58 3.98 -11.29 -9.12
CA ARG A 58 4.73 -10.03 -9.13
C ARG A 58 5.22 -9.66 -7.74
N LEU A 59 6.40 -9.06 -7.66
CA LEU A 59 6.86 -8.39 -6.44
C LEU A 59 6.17 -7.02 -6.32
N VAL A 60 5.58 -6.77 -5.17
CA VAL A 60 4.98 -5.48 -4.81
C VAL A 60 5.48 -5.13 -3.41
N ALA A 61 6.27 -4.09 -3.27
CA ALA A 61 6.94 -3.74 -2.02
C ALA A 61 7.68 -4.93 -1.38
N GLY A 62 8.32 -5.78 -2.20
CA GLY A 62 9.03 -6.97 -1.74
C GLY A 62 8.16 -8.20 -1.46
N ARG A 63 6.83 -8.09 -1.50
CA ARG A 63 5.93 -9.24 -1.38
C ARG A 63 5.62 -9.85 -2.75
N ALA A 64 5.79 -11.17 -2.89
CA ALA A 64 5.28 -11.89 -4.05
C ALA A 64 3.74 -12.01 -3.96
N VAL A 65 3.04 -11.46 -4.95
CA VAL A 65 1.58 -11.52 -5.01
C VAL A 65 1.11 -12.17 -6.30
N PRO A 66 0.12 -13.08 -6.26
CA PRO A 66 -0.49 -13.62 -7.47
C PRO A 66 -1.37 -12.55 -8.11
N LYS A 67 -1.28 -12.42 -9.44
CA LYS A 67 -2.05 -11.45 -10.20
C LYS A 67 -2.61 -12.07 -11.47
N VAL A 68 -3.64 -11.45 -12.01
CA VAL A 68 -4.18 -11.72 -13.34
C VAL A 68 -4.25 -10.42 -14.13
N ILE A 69 -3.96 -10.48 -15.42
CA ILE A 69 -4.15 -9.38 -16.37
C ILE A 69 -4.96 -9.86 -17.57
N GLY A 70 -5.94 -9.05 -17.95
CA GLY A 70 -6.76 -9.27 -19.13
C GLY A 70 -6.40 -8.35 -20.29
N PRO A 71 -7.15 -8.44 -21.42
CA PRO A 71 -6.91 -7.64 -22.63
C PRO A 71 -7.00 -6.12 -22.41
N SER A 72 -7.73 -5.66 -21.41
CA SER A 72 -7.84 -4.24 -21.06
C SER A 72 -6.57 -3.63 -20.46
N GLY A 73 -5.57 -4.44 -20.13
CA GLY A 73 -4.37 -4.01 -19.44
C GLY A 73 -4.55 -3.79 -17.94
N THR A 74 -5.76 -3.91 -17.41
CA THR A 74 -6.01 -3.82 -15.97
C THR A 74 -5.55 -5.10 -15.29
N SER A 75 -4.60 -4.98 -14.38
CA SER A 75 -4.13 -6.10 -13.56
C SER A 75 -4.81 -6.12 -12.20
N THR A 76 -5.18 -7.30 -11.73
CA THR A 76 -5.84 -7.52 -10.44
C THR A 76 -5.01 -8.45 -9.57
N ILE A 77 -4.81 -8.10 -8.31
CA ILE A 77 -4.22 -8.99 -7.32
C ILE A 77 -5.26 -10.04 -6.94
N LEU A 78 -4.91 -11.31 -7.08
CA LEU A 78 -5.71 -12.43 -6.61
C LEU A 78 -5.30 -12.73 -5.17
N GLN A 79 -6.02 -12.16 -4.24
CA GLN A 79 -5.78 -12.43 -2.83
C GLN A 79 -6.91 -13.26 -2.25
N ASN A 80 -6.55 -14.37 -1.64
CA ASN A 80 -7.50 -15.13 -0.88
C ASN A 80 -7.81 -14.42 0.44
N PHE A 81 -9.09 -14.15 0.66
CA PHE A 81 -9.64 -13.77 1.95
C PHE A 81 -9.68 -15.02 2.84
N LEU A 82 -8.54 -15.40 3.36
CA LEU A 82 -8.43 -16.54 4.27
C LEU A 82 -8.71 -16.06 5.71
N GLY A 83 -9.96 -15.93 6.05
CA GLY A 83 -10.39 -15.45 7.34
C GLY A 83 -10.73 -13.96 7.34
N GLN A 84 -11.88 -13.58 7.87
CA GLN A 84 -12.33 -12.18 7.90
C GLN A 84 -11.55 -11.31 8.87
N ASP A 85 -10.99 -11.90 9.89
CA ASP A 85 -10.18 -11.29 10.94
C ASP A 85 -8.76 -10.89 10.48
N LYS A 86 -8.29 -11.45 9.35
CA LYS A 86 -6.97 -11.14 8.78
C LYS A 86 -6.97 -10.05 7.72
N VAL A 87 -8.12 -9.53 7.34
CA VAL A 87 -8.26 -8.49 6.31
C VAL A 87 -9.20 -7.40 6.78
N SER A 88 -8.74 -6.16 6.68
CA SER A 88 -9.56 -4.97 6.92
C SER A 88 -9.53 -4.08 5.68
N MET A 89 -10.70 -3.54 5.29
CA MET A 89 -10.81 -2.67 4.13
C MET A 89 -11.79 -1.54 4.38
N TRP A 90 -11.53 -0.40 3.74
CA TRP A 90 -12.41 0.75 3.74
C TRP A 90 -12.36 1.47 2.40
N SER A 91 -13.53 1.95 1.97
CA SER A 91 -13.65 2.92 0.88
C SER A 91 -14.85 3.84 1.15
N PRO A 92 -14.85 5.09 0.67
CA PRO A 92 -15.95 6.01 0.90
C PRO A 92 -17.22 5.54 0.18
N PRO A 93 -18.41 5.84 0.72
CA PRO A 93 -19.67 5.48 0.10
C PRO A 93 -19.96 6.25 -1.20
N GLY A 94 -19.14 7.25 -1.56
CA GLY A 94 -19.28 8.13 -2.72
C GLY A 94 -20.23 9.31 -2.45
N ASN A 95 -19.85 10.50 -2.93
CA ASN A 95 -20.63 11.75 -2.88
C ASN A 95 -21.27 12.07 -1.51
N ALA A 96 -20.67 11.61 -0.43
CA ALA A 96 -21.20 11.70 0.93
C ALA A 96 -20.08 12.04 1.93
N THR A 97 -20.50 12.43 3.14
CA THR A 97 -19.59 12.78 4.25
C THR A 97 -19.53 11.69 5.32
N THR A 98 -20.20 10.57 5.10
CA THR A 98 -20.26 9.49 6.08
C THR A 98 -18.95 8.72 6.12
N VAL A 99 -18.42 8.52 7.32
CA VAL A 99 -17.29 7.63 7.61
C VAL A 99 -17.83 6.31 8.08
N SER A 100 -17.50 5.22 7.38
CA SER A 100 -17.84 3.87 7.82
C SER A 100 -16.70 3.27 8.63
N THR A 101 -17.00 2.20 9.37
CA THR A 101 -15.99 1.37 10.01
C THR A 101 -15.16 0.63 8.96
N LEU A 102 -13.92 0.26 9.29
CA LEU A 102 -13.17 -0.74 8.52
C LEU A 102 -13.94 -2.06 8.53
N THR A 103 -14.23 -2.60 7.36
CA THR A 103 -14.78 -3.95 7.26
C THR A 103 -13.69 -4.94 7.70
N GLY A 104 -14.00 -5.82 8.64
CA GLY A 104 -13.04 -6.74 9.26
C GLY A 104 -12.19 -6.11 10.38
N GLY A 105 -12.36 -4.80 10.66
CA GLY A 105 -11.71 -4.13 11.79
C GLY A 105 -12.69 -3.92 12.95
N ALA A 106 -12.20 -4.07 14.18
CA ALA A 106 -13.01 -3.93 15.39
C ALA A 106 -13.37 -2.47 15.73
N THR A 107 -12.78 -1.47 15.03
CA THR A 107 -12.82 -0.09 15.49
C THR A 107 -13.19 0.89 14.38
N ALA A 108 -14.07 1.83 14.70
CA ALA A 108 -14.42 2.94 13.82
C ALA A 108 -13.25 3.92 13.65
N PHE A 109 -13.19 4.59 12.49
CA PHE A 109 -12.30 5.71 12.29
C PHE A 109 -12.63 6.88 13.25
N THR A 110 -11.57 7.52 13.74
CA THR A 110 -11.65 8.81 14.41
C THR A 110 -11.07 9.88 13.51
N THR A 111 -11.77 11.00 13.39
CA THR A 111 -11.42 12.08 12.46
C THR A 111 -11.22 13.39 13.18
N VAL A 112 -10.41 14.27 12.60
CA VAL A 112 -10.29 15.69 12.94
C VAL A 112 -10.48 16.50 11.66
N GLY A 113 -11.11 17.66 11.76
CA GLY A 113 -11.50 18.49 10.62
C GLY A 113 -12.95 18.26 10.21
N THR A 114 -13.40 19.03 9.22
CA THR A 114 -14.76 18.98 8.68
C THR A 114 -14.82 18.04 7.48
N ALA A 115 -15.66 17.02 7.56
CA ALA A 115 -15.89 16.11 6.43
C ALA A 115 -16.53 16.88 5.27
N THR A 116 -16.02 16.67 4.06
CA THR A 116 -16.46 17.37 2.84
C THR A 116 -16.73 16.33 1.76
N ALA A 117 -17.98 16.29 1.27
CA ALA A 117 -18.35 15.45 0.15
C ALA A 117 -17.55 15.88 -1.10
N ARG A 118 -16.96 14.89 -1.78
CA ARG A 118 -16.22 15.08 -3.03
C ARG A 118 -16.99 14.39 -4.15
N ASN A 119 -17.84 15.16 -4.83
CA ASN A 119 -18.63 14.63 -5.93
C ASN A 119 -17.73 14.13 -7.06
N VAL A 120 -18.10 12.98 -7.61
CA VAL A 120 -17.42 12.43 -8.78
C VAL A 120 -17.69 13.34 -9.98
N ALA A 121 -16.63 13.67 -10.73
CA ALA A 121 -16.66 14.56 -11.89
C ALA A 121 -15.65 14.09 -12.94
N THR A 122 -15.69 14.66 -14.12
CA THR A 122 -14.83 14.26 -15.27
C THR A 122 -13.64 15.19 -15.51
N THR A 123 -13.40 16.16 -14.63
CA THR A 123 -12.40 17.23 -14.82
C THR A 123 -10.98 16.70 -14.96
N ASN A 124 -10.59 15.76 -14.08
CA ASN A 124 -9.26 15.14 -14.11
C ASN A 124 -9.31 13.72 -13.51
N PHE A 125 -8.16 13.04 -13.43
CA PHE A 125 -8.05 11.70 -12.86
C PHE A 125 -8.57 11.64 -11.41
N ALA A 126 -8.17 12.59 -10.57
CA ALA A 126 -8.53 12.62 -9.16
C ALA A 126 -10.04 12.81 -8.95
N THR A 127 -10.70 13.64 -9.77
CA THR A 127 -12.14 13.90 -9.63
C THR A 127 -13.02 12.73 -10.07
N ARG A 128 -12.49 11.77 -10.84
CA ARG A 128 -13.21 10.55 -11.27
C ARG A 128 -13.26 9.48 -10.19
N ILE A 129 -12.49 9.63 -9.11
CA ILE A 129 -12.36 8.62 -8.06
C ILE A 129 -13.27 9.00 -6.89
N LYS A 130 -13.98 8.03 -6.33
CA LYS A 130 -14.72 8.19 -5.08
C LYS A 130 -13.74 8.53 -3.96
N ARG A 131 -14.01 9.59 -3.22
CA ARG A 131 -13.16 10.03 -2.11
C ARG A 131 -13.96 10.81 -1.08
N LEU A 132 -13.46 10.86 0.14
CA LEU A 132 -14.00 11.65 1.23
C LEU A 132 -12.93 12.66 1.65
N GLY A 133 -13.24 13.95 1.59
CA GLY A 133 -12.34 15.03 1.98
C GLY A 133 -12.53 15.39 3.45
N TYR A 134 -11.43 15.84 4.07
CA TYR A 134 -11.43 16.53 5.34
C TYR A 134 -10.73 17.86 5.19
N VAL A 135 -11.29 18.92 5.75
CA VAL A 135 -10.75 20.27 5.69
C VAL A 135 -10.56 20.81 7.11
N SER A 136 -9.41 21.40 7.40
CA SER A 136 -9.12 22.03 8.69
C SER A 136 -9.79 23.40 8.81
N SER A 137 -9.79 23.98 10.02
CA SER A 137 -10.00 25.42 10.16
C SER A 137 -8.81 26.20 9.59
N THR A 138 -8.97 27.52 9.46
CA THR A 138 -7.92 28.44 9.01
C THR A 138 -6.97 28.88 10.15
N THR A 139 -7.23 28.45 11.41
CA THR A 139 -6.37 28.80 12.54
C THR A 139 -5.01 28.15 12.38
N ALA A 140 -3.93 28.89 12.61
CA ALA A 140 -2.58 28.36 12.62
C ALA A 140 -2.44 27.16 13.58
N GLY A 141 -1.74 26.10 13.16
CA GLY A 141 -1.63 24.85 13.91
C GLY A 141 -2.80 23.90 13.72
N SER A 142 -3.82 24.28 12.96
CA SER A 142 -4.96 23.38 12.67
C SER A 142 -4.56 22.24 11.75
N LEU A 143 -5.27 21.12 11.92
CA LEU A 143 -5.00 19.90 11.14
C LEU A 143 -6.29 19.18 10.76
N VAL A 144 -6.15 18.30 9.79
CA VAL A 144 -7.11 17.24 9.48
C VAL A 144 -6.47 15.89 9.74
N SER A 145 -7.26 14.92 10.17
CA SER A 145 -6.80 13.55 10.28
C SER A 145 -7.93 12.53 10.13
N LEU A 146 -7.53 11.35 9.65
CA LEU A 146 -8.32 10.13 9.69
C LEU A 146 -7.41 9.05 10.29
N ARG A 147 -7.85 8.37 11.33
CA ARG A 147 -7.05 7.34 11.98
C ARG A 147 -7.90 6.23 12.59
N VAL A 148 -7.29 5.07 12.74
CA VAL A 148 -7.76 4.00 13.61
C VAL A 148 -7.18 4.24 15.00
N PRO A 149 -8.00 4.47 16.05
CA PRO A 149 -7.51 4.84 17.38
C PRO A 149 -7.04 3.67 18.23
N VAL A 150 -6.97 2.47 17.67
CA VAL A 150 -6.50 1.24 18.32
C VAL A 150 -5.37 0.63 17.52
N ALA A 151 -4.26 0.35 18.18
CA ALA A 151 -3.12 -0.32 17.57
C ALA A 151 -3.41 -1.81 17.40
N GLN A 152 -3.15 -2.37 16.22
CA GLN A 152 -3.58 -3.71 15.85
C GLN A 152 -2.48 -4.56 15.20
N TYR A 153 -1.45 -3.98 14.58
CA TYR A 153 -0.53 -4.67 13.69
C TYR A 153 0.91 -4.58 14.19
N THR A 154 1.67 -5.65 14.04
CA THR A 154 3.12 -5.69 14.38
C THR A 154 3.95 -6.03 13.15
N LEU A 155 5.24 -5.65 13.18
CA LEU A 155 6.23 -6.27 12.31
C LEU A 155 6.42 -7.74 12.71
N GLY A 156 6.84 -8.56 11.74
CA GLY A 156 7.10 -9.99 11.99
C GLY A 156 8.35 -10.24 12.85
N VAL A 157 8.49 -11.45 13.36
CA VAL A 157 9.61 -11.88 14.18
C VAL A 157 10.76 -12.37 13.31
N PRO A 158 12.01 -11.95 13.55
CA PRO A 158 13.17 -12.40 12.78
C PRO A 158 13.31 -13.93 12.79
N GLY A 159 13.54 -14.51 11.62
CA GLY A 159 13.73 -15.95 11.47
C GLY A 159 12.48 -16.80 11.68
N SER A 160 11.36 -16.21 12.09
CA SER A 160 10.07 -16.85 12.18
C SER A 160 9.54 -17.17 10.77
N GLY A 161 8.42 -17.52 10.55
CA GLY A 161 7.68 -17.84 9.33
C GLY A 161 6.47 -18.63 9.76
N VAL A 162 6.20 -18.55 11.06
CA VAL A 162 5.04 -19.12 11.70
C VAL A 162 3.86 -18.22 11.42
N PRO A 163 2.73 -18.75 10.95
CA PRO A 163 1.49 -17.98 10.83
C PRO A 163 1.11 -17.34 12.17
N ASP A 164 0.41 -16.22 12.10
CA ASP A 164 -0.07 -15.46 13.26
C ASP A 164 1.03 -14.81 14.14
N MET A 165 2.22 -14.65 13.59
CA MET A 165 3.36 -14.03 14.29
C MET A 165 3.62 -12.57 13.86
N GLY A 166 2.62 -11.89 13.36
CA GLY A 166 2.71 -10.51 12.92
C GLY A 166 2.99 -10.36 11.41
N GLY A 167 3.41 -9.19 11.03
CA GLY A 167 3.51 -8.80 9.64
C GLY A 167 2.20 -8.23 9.09
N PHE A 168 2.30 -7.44 8.04
CA PHE A 168 1.14 -6.88 7.34
C PHE A 168 1.48 -6.51 5.89
N PHE A 169 0.45 -6.44 5.08
CA PHE A 169 0.46 -5.81 3.77
C PHE A 169 -0.60 -4.72 3.77
N LEU A 170 -0.18 -3.46 3.71
CA LEU A 170 -1.03 -2.27 3.77
C LEU A 170 -1.05 -1.57 2.41
N CYS A 171 -2.22 -1.14 1.95
CA CYS A 171 -2.39 -0.27 0.79
C CYS A 171 -3.30 0.89 1.17
N ILE A 172 -2.84 2.13 1.02
CA ILE A 172 -3.62 3.34 1.26
C ILE A 172 -3.57 4.22 0.02
N ARG A 173 -4.74 4.73 -0.42
CA ARG A 173 -4.86 5.75 -1.47
C ARG A 173 -5.36 7.05 -0.88
N PHE A 174 -4.70 8.14 -1.23
CA PHE A 174 -4.96 9.47 -0.69
C PHE A 174 -4.62 10.57 -1.69
N MET A 175 -5.03 11.80 -1.37
CA MET A 175 -4.76 12.98 -2.18
C MET A 175 -4.71 14.23 -1.30
N THR A 176 -3.81 15.16 -1.60
CA THR A 176 -3.82 16.51 -1.04
C THR A 176 -4.90 17.34 -1.74
N SER A 177 -5.78 17.97 -0.98
CA SER A 177 -6.95 18.69 -1.54
C SER A 177 -7.13 20.11 -0.99
N ASP A 178 -6.03 20.77 -0.65
CA ASP A 178 -6.04 22.18 -0.29
C ASP A 178 -6.64 23.01 -1.42
N ALA A 179 -7.38 24.07 -1.11
CA ALA A 179 -7.93 24.98 -2.11
C ALA A 179 -6.84 25.83 -2.80
N ALA A 180 -5.75 26.11 -2.08
CA ALA A 180 -4.55 26.79 -2.57
C ALA A 180 -3.32 26.25 -1.83
N THR A 181 -2.13 26.48 -2.36
CA THR A 181 -0.88 26.06 -1.70
C THR A 181 -0.75 26.72 -0.32
N VAL A 182 -0.59 25.92 0.72
CA VAL A 182 -0.38 26.37 2.09
C VAL A 182 1.09 26.24 2.42
N SER A 183 1.76 27.38 2.59
CA SER A 183 3.19 27.43 2.91
C SER A 183 3.47 26.75 4.24
N GLY A 184 4.48 25.89 4.28
CA GLY A 184 4.89 25.17 5.47
C GLY A 184 3.92 24.06 5.91
N ALA A 185 2.90 23.72 5.13
CA ALA A 185 2.04 22.59 5.42
C ALA A 185 2.87 21.30 5.57
N ARG A 186 2.38 20.39 6.40
CA ARG A 186 3.01 19.09 6.68
C ARG A 186 2.00 17.98 6.49
N GLN A 187 2.48 16.81 6.11
CA GLN A 187 1.61 15.66 5.86
C GLN A 187 2.30 14.35 6.23
N PHE A 188 1.52 13.42 6.75
CA PHE A 188 1.92 12.04 6.95
C PHE A 188 0.74 11.10 6.62
N VAL A 189 1.02 10.03 5.90
CA VAL A 189 0.09 8.96 5.56
C VAL A 189 0.81 7.64 5.74
N GLY A 190 0.31 6.79 6.62
CA GLY A 190 0.98 5.51 6.89
C GLY A 190 0.38 4.76 8.05
N ILE A 191 1.24 4.20 8.87
CA ILE A 191 0.93 3.40 10.05
C ILE A 191 1.82 3.88 11.22
N SER A 192 1.27 3.93 12.42
CA SER A 192 1.96 4.45 13.60
C SER A 192 1.46 3.78 14.88
N SER A 193 2.27 3.78 15.92
CA SER A 193 1.84 3.38 17.27
C SER A 193 1.01 4.44 17.99
N ALA A 194 0.97 5.68 17.48
CA ALA A 194 0.21 6.76 18.08
C ALA A 194 -1.30 6.54 17.91
N THR A 195 -2.03 6.38 19.00
CA THR A 195 -3.49 6.18 19.04
C THR A 195 -4.26 7.47 19.25
N GLY A 196 -3.61 8.51 19.79
CA GLY A 196 -4.17 9.86 20.00
C GLY A 196 -4.35 10.64 18.70
N ALA A 197 -5.02 11.80 18.79
CA ALA A 197 -5.08 12.73 17.66
C ALA A 197 -3.66 13.21 17.29
N PRO A 198 -3.31 13.25 16.00
CA PRO A 198 -2.04 13.84 15.57
C PRO A 198 -1.93 15.28 16.03
N THR A 199 -0.70 15.75 16.19
CA THR A 199 -0.39 17.12 16.54
C THR A 199 0.39 17.82 15.43
N ASN A 200 0.54 19.14 15.52
CA ASN A 200 1.29 19.93 14.55
C ASN A 200 2.80 19.74 14.71
N VAL A 201 3.33 18.60 14.26
CA VAL A 201 4.76 18.25 14.38
C VAL A 201 5.38 17.99 13.00
N GLU A 202 6.71 18.02 12.90
CA GLU A 202 7.42 17.56 11.71
C GLU A 202 7.31 16.04 11.56
N PRO A 203 6.96 15.50 10.39
CA PRO A 203 6.92 14.05 10.18
C PRO A 203 8.27 13.36 10.44
N SER A 204 9.38 14.08 10.24
CA SER A 204 10.73 13.58 10.51
C SER A 204 11.04 13.35 12.00
N THR A 205 10.15 13.75 12.89
CA THR A 205 10.29 13.49 14.34
C THR A 205 9.46 12.32 14.84
N LEU A 206 8.66 11.71 13.96
CA LEU A 206 7.78 10.61 14.34
C LEU A 206 8.57 9.34 14.66
N THR A 207 8.23 8.74 15.79
CA THR A 207 8.77 7.45 16.25
C THR A 207 7.72 6.35 16.11
N ASN A 208 8.15 5.11 16.06
CA ASN A 208 7.29 3.92 15.87
C ASN A 208 6.24 4.15 14.77
N SER A 209 6.73 4.62 13.61
CA SER A 209 5.89 5.02 12.48
C SER A 209 6.57 4.68 11.16
N ILE A 210 5.78 4.39 10.13
CA ILE A 210 6.25 4.18 8.76
C ILE A 210 5.20 4.76 7.82
N GLY A 211 5.59 5.66 6.90
CA GLY A 211 4.63 6.25 5.97
C GLY A 211 5.28 7.20 4.97
N VAL A 212 4.45 7.78 4.13
CA VAL A 212 4.81 8.79 3.14
C VAL A 212 4.21 10.14 3.51
N GLY A 213 4.90 11.21 3.20
CA GLY A 213 4.41 12.57 3.46
C GLY A 213 5.43 13.62 3.10
N HIS A 214 5.31 14.81 3.70
CA HIS A 214 6.29 15.88 3.56
C HIS A 214 6.34 16.76 4.82
N GLY A 215 7.51 17.29 5.14
CA GLY A 215 7.72 18.31 6.16
C GLY A 215 7.45 19.72 5.64
N ALA A 216 7.62 20.71 6.50
CA ALA A 216 7.29 22.12 6.19
C ALA A 216 8.11 22.72 5.04
N SER A 217 9.33 22.28 4.82
CA SER A 217 10.24 22.77 3.78
C SER A 217 10.41 21.83 2.59
N ASP A 218 9.73 20.68 2.61
CA ASP A 218 9.90 19.68 1.57
C ASP A 218 9.13 20.04 0.30
N THR A 219 9.79 19.90 -0.84
CA THR A 219 9.18 20.07 -2.17
C THR A 219 8.67 18.76 -2.76
N ASN A 220 9.20 17.63 -2.28
CA ASN A 220 8.84 16.28 -2.69
C ASN A 220 8.25 15.50 -1.52
N LEU A 221 7.50 14.46 -1.84
CA LEU A 221 7.13 13.45 -0.85
C LEU A 221 8.37 12.65 -0.43
N LYS A 222 8.38 12.24 0.83
CA LYS A 222 9.45 11.44 1.45
C LYS A 222 8.85 10.26 2.20
N ILE A 223 9.61 9.19 2.35
CA ILE A 223 9.31 8.12 3.31
C ILE A 223 9.86 8.54 4.66
N PHE A 224 8.99 8.62 5.64
CA PHE A 224 9.30 8.83 7.05
C PHE A 224 9.18 7.50 7.79
N TYR A 225 10.16 7.19 8.63
CA TYR A 225 10.16 5.94 9.38
C TYR A 225 11.01 6.07 10.65
N GLY A 226 10.74 5.20 11.60
CA GLY A 226 11.49 5.11 12.85
C GLY A 226 10.88 4.07 13.79
N GLY A 227 11.73 3.53 14.65
CA GLY A 227 11.35 2.79 15.84
C GLY A 227 11.33 3.72 17.06
N SER A 228 12.10 3.42 18.09
CA SER A 228 12.28 4.32 19.24
C SER A 228 13.01 5.63 18.87
N ALA A 229 13.70 5.67 17.73
CA ALA A 229 14.32 6.86 17.15
C ALA A 229 13.83 7.08 15.72
N ALA A 230 13.49 8.34 15.41
CA ALA A 230 13.17 8.75 14.05
C ALA A 230 14.42 8.66 13.16
N GLN A 231 14.24 8.28 11.90
CA GLN A 231 15.32 8.10 10.93
C GLN A 231 15.34 9.23 9.91
N THR A 232 16.46 9.37 9.19
CA THR A 232 16.57 10.30 8.07
C THR A 232 15.57 9.94 6.99
N PRO A 233 14.67 10.85 6.60
CA PRO A 233 13.66 10.57 5.57
C PRO A 233 14.27 10.27 4.20
N ILE A 234 13.63 9.40 3.41
CA ILE A 234 14.04 9.08 2.05
C ILE A 234 13.25 9.95 1.08
N ASP A 235 13.92 10.83 0.33
CA ASP A 235 13.29 11.67 -0.70
C ASP A 235 12.92 10.81 -1.92
N LEU A 236 11.67 10.91 -2.37
CA LEU A 236 11.15 10.17 -3.52
C LEU A 236 11.44 10.87 -4.87
N GLY A 237 12.01 12.08 -4.82
CA GLY A 237 12.42 12.86 -5.99
C GLY A 237 11.29 13.65 -6.65
N ALA A 238 11.64 14.42 -7.68
CA ALA A 238 10.78 15.40 -8.32
C ALA A 238 9.50 14.83 -8.98
N ASN A 239 9.47 13.52 -9.25
CA ASN A 239 8.27 12.85 -9.77
C ASN A 239 7.15 12.71 -8.72
N PHE A 240 7.45 13.01 -7.46
CA PHE A 240 6.51 12.94 -6.32
C PHE A 240 6.41 14.29 -5.60
N PRO A 241 5.87 15.34 -6.27
CA PRO A 241 5.76 16.67 -5.67
C PRO A 241 4.82 16.67 -4.45
N ALA A 242 5.17 17.48 -3.43
CA ALA A 242 4.49 17.50 -2.14
C ALA A 242 3.11 18.16 -2.14
N ASN A 243 2.89 19.16 -3.01
CA ASN A 243 1.71 20.04 -2.96
C ASN A 243 0.99 20.15 -4.29
N THR A 244 0.66 19.03 -4.93
CA THR A 244 -0.15 19.01 -6.16
C THR A 244 -1.63 18.95 -5.80
N LEU A 245 -2.21 20.14 -5.66
CA LEU A 245 -3.55 20.35 -5.12
C LEU A 245 -4.63 19.75 -6.02
N SER A 246 -5.39 18.78 -5.50
CA SER A 246 -6.54 18.15 -6.16
C SER A 246 -6.25 17.57 -7.56
N VAL A 247 -4.99 17.25 -7.85
CA VAL A 247 -4.55 16.71 -9.14
C VAL A 247 -3.98 15.30 -8.98
N ASP A 248 -3.05 15.13 -8.06
CA ASP A 248 -2.33 13.88 -7.90
C ASP A 248 -2.98 12.96 -6.87
N VAL A 249 -3.16 11.71 -7.28
CA VAL A 249 -3.58 10.63 -6.41
C VAL A 249 -2.39 9.72 -6.16
N TYR A 250 -2.10 9.50 -4.89
CA TYR A 250 -1.01 8.65 -4.44
C TYR A 250 -1.51 7.35 -3.83
N GLU A 251 -0.78 6.28 -4.10
CA GLU A 251 -0.95 4.99 -3.44
C GLU A 251 0.32 4.68 -2.66
N LEU A 252 0.18 4.43 -1.38
CA LEU A 252 1.23 3.89 -0.52
C LEU A 252 0.96 2.40 -0.29
N ILE A 253 1.95 1.57 -0.54
CA ILE A 253 1.96 0.16 -0.14
C ILE A 253 3.13 -0.05 0.82
N LEU A 254 2.86 -0.71 1.94
CA LEU A 254 3.85 -1.17 2.90
C LEU A 254 3.71 -2.68 3.09
N PHE A 255 4.85 -3.36 3.15
CA PHE A 255 4.89 -4.78 3.42
C PHE A 255 5.90 -5.09 4.53
N ALA A 256 5.41 -5.59 5.65
CA ALA A 256 6.20 -6.17 6.72
C ALA A 256 6.02 -7.69 6.70
N SER A 257 7.09 -8.42 6.45
CA SER A 257 7.05 -9.89 6.42
C SER A 257 6.85 -10.48 7.82
N PRO A 258 6.08 -11.56 7.99
CA PRO A 258 6.00 -12.25 9.28
C PRO A 258 7.33 -12.91 9.71
N LYS A 259 8.32 -12.98 8.80
CA LYS A 259 9.63 -13.58 9.08
C LYS A 259 10.67 -12.62 9.64
N ALA A 260 10.45 -11.31 9.54
CA ALA A 260 11.48 -10.33 9.90
C ALA A 260 10.87 -9.04 10.42
N ASN A 261 11.37 -8.55 11.57
CA ASN A 261 11.04 -7.24 12.11
C ASN A 261 12.12 -6.18 11.83
N ASN A 262 13.09 -6.49 10.97
CA ASN A 262 14.20 -5.62 10.62
C ASN A 262 14.16 -5.11 9.17
N ALA A 263 13.08 -5.37 8.44
CA ALA A 263 12.89 -4.89 7.09
C ALA A 263 11.41 -4.63 6.79
N VAL A 264 11.11 -3.52 6.11
CA VAL A 264 9.78 -3.19 5.60
C VAL A 264 9.92 -2.71 4.16
N GLY A 265 9.25 -3.38 3.23
CA GLY A 265 9.15 -2.92 1.86
C GLY A 265 8.16 -1.76 1.75
N TYR A 266 8.48 -0.78 0.90
CA TYR A 266 7.55 0.29 0.55
C TYR A 266 7.44 0.43 -0.96
N LYS A 267 6.28 0.89 -1.41
CA LYS A 267 6.04 1.33 -2.77
C LYS A 267 5.09 2.51 -2.75
N VAL A 268 5.49 3.60 -3.41
CA VAL A 268 4.64 4.77 -3.65
C VAL A 268 4.38 4.88 -5.14
N THR A 269 3.13 5.00 -5.51
CA THR A 269 2.72 5.21 -6.91
C THR A 269 1.96 6.51 -7.03
N ARG A 270 2.36 7.39 -7.95
CA ARG A 270 1.57 8.53 -8.40
C ARG A 270 0.65 8.05 -9.52
N LEU A 271 -0.61 7.76 -9.18
CA LEU A 271 -1.51 6.97 -10.02
C LEU A 271 -1.87 7.63 -11.35
N ASN A 272 -1.97 8.96 -11.39
CA ASN A 272 -2.32 9.69 -12.61
C ASN A 272 -1.18 9.80 -13.62
N THR A 273 0.07 9.58 -13.21
CA THR A 273 1.25 9.63 -14.09
C THR A 273 1.93 8.28 -14.27
N GLY A 274 1.64 7.33 -13.38
CA GLY A 274 2.27 6.01 -13.35
C GLY A 274 3.69 5.99 -12.76
N HIS A 275 4.22 7.11 -12.23
CA HIS A 275 5.53 7.10 -11.57
C HIS A 275 5.51 6.23 -10.31
N VAL A 276 6.58 5.46 -10.12
CA VAL A 276 6.76 4.53 -9.00
C VAL A 276 8.08 4.81 -8.30
N ALA A 277 8.04 4.86 -6.97
CA ALA A 277 9.21 4.78 -6.09
C ALA A 277 9.03 3.58 -5.17
N GLU A 278 10.00 2.69 -5.14
CA GLU A 278 9.94 1.42 -4.40
C GLU A 278 11.29 1.13 -3.75
N GLY A 279 11.27 0.57 -2.54
CA GLY A 279 12.49 0.22 -1.83
C GLY A 279 12.20 -0.57 -0.56
N THR A 280 13.27 -0.81 0.20
CA THR A 280 13.20 -1.52 1.48
C THR A 280 13.86 -0.69 2.56
N LEU A 281 13.14 -0.48 3.65
CA LEU A 281 13.65 0.06 4.90
C LEU A 281 14.29 -1.08 5.69
N THR A 282 15.51 -0.89 6.16
CA THR A 282 16.21 -1.88 6.95
C THR A 282 16.65 -1.29 8.30
N ALA A 283 16.62 -2.09 9.33
CA ALA A 283 17.10 -1.73 10.65
C ALA A 283 18.36 -2.54 11.00
N ALA A 284 19.49 -1.84 11.20
CA ALA A 284 20.67 -2.47 11.79
C ALA A 284 20.39 -2.87 13.25
N THR A 285 19.56 -2.07 13.94
CA THR A 285 19.08 -2.34 15.31
C THR A 285 17.55 -2.36 15.31
N PRO A 286 16.92 -3.56 15.28
CA PRO A 286 15.47 -3.70 15.40
C PRO A 286 14.92 -2.99 16.64
N GLY A 287 13.74 -2.36 16.51
CA GLY A 287 13.15 -1.55 17.58
C GLY A 287 13.70 -0.13 17.72
N THR A 288 14.86 0.18 17.13
CA THR A 288 15.41 1.54 17.11
C THR A 288 15.12 2.24 15.78
N GLN A 289 15.53 1.66 14.68
CA GLN A 289 15.38 2.26 13.35
C GLN A 289 14.04 1.90 12.66
N LEU A 290 13.46 0.77 13.02
CA LEU A 290 12.09 0.38 12.67
C LEU A 290 11.34 -0.02 13.95
N PRO A 291 10.00 0.05 13.99
CA PRO A 291 9.23 -0.48 15.11
C PRO A 291 9.60 -1.93 15.40
N SER A 292 9.65 -2.31 16.66
CA SER A 292 9.91 -3.71 17.04
C SER A 292 8.66 -4.57 16.84
N ASN A 293 8.83 -5.88 16.82
CA ASN A 293 7.72 -6.83 16.76
C ASN A 293 6.80 -6.80 18.00
N THR A 294 7.22 -6.13 19.07
CA THR A 294 6.39 -5.92 20.27
C THR A 294 5.65 -4.57 20.25
N THR A 295 5.93 -3.71 19.26
CA THR A 295 5.26 -2.42 19.08
C THR A 295 4.05 -2.60 18.19
N LEU A 296 2.87 -2.44 18.76
CA LEU A 296 1.63 -2.43 17.99
C LEU A 296 1.46 -1.11 17.23
N LEU A 297 1.14 -1.21 15.95
CA LEU A 297 0.91 -0.08 15.05
C LEU A 297 -0.57 0.04 14.71
N THR A 298 -1.05 1.29 14.52
CA THR A 298 -2.40 1.57 14.01
C THR A 298 -2.41 1.57 12.48
N ALA A 299 -3.57 1.36 11.89
CA ALA A 299 -3.76 1.49 10.45
C ALA A 299 -5.22 1.86 10.13
N PRO A 300 -5.44 2.75 9.18
CA PRO A 300 -4.50 3.75 8.66
C PRO A 300 -4.34 4.93 9.62
N LEU A 301 -3.27 5.70 9.43
CA LEU A 301 -3.08 7.01 10.05
C LEU A 301 -2.75 8.02 8.95
N LEU A 302 -3.64 8.97 8.73
CA LEU A 302 -3.45 10.06 7.77
C LEU A 302 -3.67 11.38 8.49
N TRP A 303 -2.78 12.34 8.26
CA TRP A 303 -2.99 13.70 8.73
C TRP A 303 -2.27 14.73 7.85
N ARG A 304 -2.79 15.95 7.86
CA ARG A 304 -2.22 17.12 7.23
C ARG A 304 -2.46 18.34 8.11
N THR A 305 -1.45 19.20 8.31
CA THR A 305 -1.53 20.40 9.12
C THR A 305 -1.09 21.63 8.32
N ASN A 306 -1.68 22.79 8.63
CA ASN A 306 -1.31 24.08 8.05
C ASN A 306 -0.08 24.71 8.74
N ASN A 307 0.50 24.03 9.73
CA ASN A 307 1.64 24.50 10.53
C ASN A 307 1.35 25.89 11.13
N ALA A 308 2.19 26.88 10.81
CA ALA A 308 2.04 28.26 11.29
C ALA A 308 1.20 29.14 10.37
N THR A 309 0.71 28.62 9.24
CA THR A 309 0.00 29.40 8.22
C THR A 309 -1.50 29.39 8.50
N ALA A 310 -2.10 30.59 8.58
CA ALA A 310 -3.53 30.76 8.84
C ALA A 310 -4.39 30.49 7.56
N SER A 311 -4.30 29.29 7.04
CA SER A 311 -5.05 28.81 5.86
C SER A 311 -5.55 27.40 6.09
N ALA A 312 -6.69 27.05 5.54
CA ALA A 312 -7.21 25.69 5.64
C ALA A 312 -6.38 24.71 4.79
N VAL A 313 -6.12 23.53 5.31
CA VAL A 313 -5.56 22.38 4.56
C VAL A 313 -6.61 21.32 4.36
N GLY A 314 -6.49 20.57 3.26
CA GLY A 314 -7.38 19.49 2.90
C GLY A 314 -6.63 18.19 2.60
N LEU A 315 -7.19 17.08 3.05
CA LEU A 315 -6.72 15.73 2.76
C LEU A 315 -7.90 14.87 2.37
N ASP A 316 -7.84 14.29 1.18
CA ASP A 316 -8.86 13.36 0.72
C ASP A 316 -8.38 11.92 0.91
N PHE A 317 -9.25 11.12 1.50
CA PHE A 317 -9.05 9.69 1.71
C PHE A 317 -9.87 8.90 0.68
N ILE A 318 -9.22 7.96 0.01
CA ILE A 318 -9.81 7.23 -1.12
C ILE A 318 -10.09 5.79 -0.75
N SER A 319 -9.11 5.08 -0.21
CA SER A 319 -9.27 3.70 0.25
C SER A 319 -8.13 3.29 1.17
N ALA A 320 -8.40 2.34 2.03
CA ALA A 320 -7.40 1.60 2.75
C ALA A 320 -7.71 0.11 2.70
N TRP A 321 -6.69 -0.68 2.63
CA TRP A 321 -6.76 -2.12 2.71
C TRP A 321 -5.52 -2.64 3.44
N ILE A 322 -5.72 -3.54 4.37
CA ILE A 322 -4.65 -4.18 5.13
C ILE A 322 -4.95 -5.66 5.31
N SER A 323 -3.95 -6.49 5.14
CA SER A 323 -3.97 -7.88 5.57
C SER A 323 -2.80 -8.15 6.51
N THR A 324 -2.98 -9.05 7.43
CA THR A 324 -1.99 -9.47 8.42
C THR A 324 -1.94 -10.97 8.55
N ASP A 325 -0.82 -11.49 9.07
CA ASP A 325 -0.68 -12.88 9.47
C ASP A 325 -0.92 -13.07 10.98
N GLN A 326 -1.43 -12.05 11.68
CA GLN A 326 -1.84 -12.15 13.08
C GLN A 326 -3.22 -12.78 13.23
#